data_97baa567f62eb5173c3267e21599012b
#
_entry.id   97baa567f62eb5173c3267e21599012b
#
_cell.length_a   1.000
_cell.length_b   1.000
_cell.length_c   1.000
_cell.angle_alpha   90.00
_cell.angle_beta   90.00
_cell.angle_gamma   90.00
#
_symmetry.space_group_name_H-M   'P 1'
#
loop_
_entity.id
_entity.type
_entity.pdbx_description
1 polymer ?
#
loop_
_entity_poly.entity_id
_entity_poly.type
_entity_poly.pdbx_seq_one_letter_code
_entity_poly.pdbx_strand_id
1 'polypeptide(L)'
;WYDDSNSWRVMTEERLSSTTIILHWSVAAAVFFLFMSSWWMLGLPLPSDNFTYRELPFQLHKNIGITLILLVVVMIGVRFNHKRRQTVVARTQLDKLAELDHLLTYVLLIACCVSGYLSSSYSGWTTTVWWLIDFPNWAEENDGLNIFYSDIHLWTCWALLAVIAIHIAAALFHAFNDDDVIKKMFRL
;
A
#
# COMPACT_ATOMS: atom_id res chain seq x y z
N TRP A 1 17.73 52.19 19.70
CA TRP A 1 18.65 52.22 18.57
C TRP A 1 19.00 50.78 18.25
N TYR A 2 18.56 50.40 17.19
CA TYR A 2 18.68 49.23 16.36
C TYR A 2 17.59 48.19 16.61
N ASP A 3 16.56 48.37 15.81
CA ASP A 3 15.51 47.40 15.59
C ASP A 3 16.09 46.23 14.76
N ASP A 4 16.23 45.09 15.38
CA ASP A 4 16.61 43.85 14.72
C ASP A 4 15.47 42.80 14.81
N SER A 5 14.28 43.28 14.47
CA SER A 5 13.04 42.50 14.46
C SER A 5 12.82 41.71 13.17
N ASN A 6 13.83 41.53 12.33
CA ASN A 6 13.67 40.86 11.03
C ASN A 6 14.46 39.57 10.87
N SER A 7 14.56 38.78 11.93
CA SER A 7 14.85 37.37 11.72
C SER A 7 13.55 36.63 11.37
N TRP A 8 12.96 36.94 10.20
CA TRP A 8 11.97 36.08 9.59
C TRP A 8 12.65 34.73 9.41
N ARG A 9 12.36 33.81 10.32
CA ARG A 9 12.62 32.39 10.04
C ARG A 9 11.94 32.10 8.73
N VAL A 10 12.72 32.02 7.68
CA VAL A 10 12.33 31.30 6.47
C VAL A 10 12.08 29.90 6.96
N MET A 11 10.83 29.58 7.27
CA MET A 11 10.39 28.22 7.39
C MET A 11 10.62 27.64 6.00
N THR A 12 11.75 26.98 5.85
CA THR A 12 12.00 26.19 4.65
C THR A 12 10.84 25.22 4.57
N GLU A 13 9.92 25.47 3.66
CA GLU A 13 8.84 24.55 3.32
C GLU A 13 9.51 23.21 3.03
N GLU A 14 9.39 22.26 3.93
CA GLU A 14 9.99 20.94 3.79
C GLU A 14 9.29 20.22 2.64
N ARG A 15 9.92 20.32 1.44
CA ARG A 15 9.44 19.60 0.27
C ARG A 15 9.60 18.11 0.49
N LEU A 16 8.56 17.35 0.21
CA LEU A 16 8.67 15.89 0.14
C LEU A 16 9.67 15.54 -0.97
N SER A 17 10.48 14.51 -0.74
CA SER A 17 11.39 14.05 -1.78
C SER A 17 10.60 13.48 -2.96
N SER A 18 11.05 13.74 -4.19
CA SER A 18 10.44 13.17 -5.40
C SER A 18 10.32 11.64 -5.30
N THR A 19 11.28 10.97 -4.65
CA THR A 19 11.23 9.53 -4.37
C THR A 19 10.01 9.15 -3.55
N THR A 20 9.68 9.90 -2.49
CA THR A 20 8.51 9.65 -1.65
C THR A 20 7.21 9.79 -2.45
N ILE A 21 7.13 10.82 -3.29
CA ILE A 21 5.95 11.09 -4.13
C ILE A 21 5.76 9.95 -5.14
N ILE A 22 6.81 9.57 -5.85
CA ILE A 22 6.77 8.49 -6.85
C ILE A 22 6.38 7.16 -6.19
N LEU A 23 7.00 6.80 -5.06
CA LEU A 23 6.67 5.58 -4.34
C LEU A 23 5.22 5.57 -3.87
N HIS A 24 4.73 6.68 -3.31
CA HIS A 24 3.33 6.81 -2.89
C HIS A 24 2.36 6.53 -4.04
N TRP A 25 2.53 7.21 -5.17
CA TRP A 25 1.65 7.02 -6.31
C TRP A 25 1.78 5.65 -6.98
N SER A 26 2.98 5.06 -6.95
CA SER A 26 3.19 3.68 -7.43
C SER A 26 2.46 2.67 -6.56
N VAL A 27 2.52 2.81 -5.23
CA VAL A 27 1.76 1.98 -4.28
C VAL A 27 0.27 2.19 -4.47
N ALA A 28 -0.19 3.43 -4.55
CA ALA A 28 -1.62 3.74 -4.76
C ALA A 28 -2.16 3.13 -6.06
N ALA A 29 -1.41 3.24 -7.17
CA ALA A 29 -1.79 2.65 -8.45
C ALA A 29 -1.83 1.12 -8.38
N ALA A 30 -0.85 0.47 -7.74
CA ALA A 30 -0.81 -0.98 -7.56
C ALA A 30 -1.99 -1.47 -6.71
N VAL A 31 -2.29 -0.80 -5.60
CA VAL A 31 -3.43 -1.13 -4.73
C VAL A 31 -4.75 -0.98 -5.47
N PHE A 32 -4.95 0.13 -6.18
CA PHE A 32 -6.14 0.36 -6.99
C PHE A 32 -6.32 -0.75 -8.05
N PHE A 33 -5.25 -1.09 -8.76
CA PHE A 33 -5.27 -2.16 -9.74
C PHE A 33 -5.63 -3.51 -9.10
N LEU A 34 -5.08 -3.85 -7.93
CA LEU A 34 -5.36 -5.10 -7.23
C LEU A 34 -6.83 -5.20 -6.83
N PHE A 35 -7.45 -4.14 -6.31
CA PHE A 35 -8.88 -4.13 -6.01
C PHE A 35 -9.73 -4.28 -7.28
N MET A 36 -9.45 -3.51 -8.32
CA MET A 36 -10.22 -3.58 -9.58
C MET A 36 -10.09 -4.93 -10.25
N SER A 37 -8.87 -5.48 -10.31
CA SER A 37 -8.62 -6.79 -10.91
C SER A 37 -9.24 -7.94 -10.12
N SER A 38 -9.32 -7.83 -8.77
CA SER A 38 -9.95 -8.85 -7.94
C SER A 38 -11.47 -8.94 -8.17
N TRP A 39 -12.16 -7.83 -8.30
CA TRP A 39 -13.59 -7.82 -8.64
C TRP A 39 -13.85 -8.42 -10.03
N TRP A 40 -13.03 -8.07 -11.02
CA TRP A 40 -13.11 -8.68 -12.32
C TRP A 40 -12.83 -10.18 -12.28
N MET A 41 -11.78 -10.60 -11.60
CA MET A 41 -11.34 -11.98 -11.45
C MET A 41 -12.40 -12.88 -10.78
N LEU A 42 -13.08 -12.36 -9.75
CA LEU A 42 -14.16 -13.07 -9.06
C LEU A 42 -15.42 -13.19 -9.93
N GLY A 43 -15.64 -12.29 -10.86
CA GLY A 43 -16.74 -12.34 -11.83
C GLY A 43 -16.53 -13.33 -12.98
N LEU A 44 -15.32 -13.88 -13.16
CA LEU A 44 -15.05 -14.85 -14.20
C LEU A 44 -15.69 -16.21 -13.86
N PRO A 45 -16.22 -16.95 -14.87
CA PRO A 45 -16.80 -18.26 -14.66
C PRO A 45 -15.79 -19.23 -14.03
N LEU A 46 -16.30 -20.11 -13.17
CA LEU A 46 -15.48 -21.20 -12.58
C LEU A 46 -14.94 -22.09 -13.72
N PRO A 47 -13.75 -22.65 -13.57
CA PRO A 47 -13.16 -23.47 -14.60
C PRO A 47 -14.03 -24.71 -14.84
N SER A 48 -14.58 -24.83 -16.05
CA SER A 48 -14.90 -26.10 -16.67
C SER A 48 -13.82 -26.35 -17.69
N ASP A 49 -13.26 -27.50 -17.83
CA ASP A 49 -12.26 -28.01 -18.79
C ASP A 49 -11.26 -27.04 -19.47
N ASN A 50 -11.46 -25.73 -19.39
CA ASN A 50 -10.59 -24.67 -19.92
C ASN A 50 -10.20 -23.70 -18.81
N PHE A 51 -9.21 -24.07 -18.03
CA PHE A 51 -8.62 -23.32 -16.90
C PHE A 51 -8.00 -21.97 -17.27
N THR A 52 -7.79 -21.72 -18.55
CA THR A 52 -6.99 -20.65 -19.15
C THR A 52 -7.47 -19.24 -18.82
N TYR A 53 -8.77 -19.03 -18.59
CA TYR A 53 -9.31 -17.68 -18.37
C TYR A 53 -8.97 -17.06 -17.02
N ARG A 54 -8.72 -17.88 -16.00
CA ARG A 54 -8.38 -17.39 -14.65
C ARG A 54 -6.88 -17.36 -14.36
N GLU A 55 -6.09 -18.15 -15.05
CA GLU A 55 -4.66 -18.27 -14.79
C GLU A 55 -3.94 -16.93 -14.89
N LEU A 56 -4.08 -16.23 -16.00
CA LEU A 56 -3.42 -14.94 -16.22
C LEU A 56 -3.82 -13.86 -15.19
N PRO A 57 -5.12 -13.61 -14.91
CA PRO A 57 -5.53 -12.66 -13.89
C PRO A 57 -5.00 -12.99 -12.48
N PHE A 58 -5.04 -14.25 -12.09
CA PHE A 58 -4.52 -14.68 -10.79
C PHE A 58 -3.00 -14.53 -10.70
N GLN A 59 -2.25 -14.93 -11.74
CA GLN A 59 -0.80 -14.74 -11.77
C GLN A 59 -0.42 -13.26 -11.76
N LEU A 60 -1.14 -12.42 -12.48
CA LEU A 60 -0.91 -10.99 -12.48
C LEU A 60 -1.20 -10.36 -11.11
N HIS A 61 -2.31 -10.74 -10.47
CA HIS A 61 -2.64 -10.31 -9.12
C HIS A 61 -1.54 -10.69 -8.11
N LYS A 62 -1.08 -11.95 -8.13
CA LYS A 62 0.02 -12.42 -7.29
C LYS A 62 1.31 -11.62 -7.52
N ASN A 63 1.68 -11.41 -8.79
CA ASN A 63 2.90 -10.71 -9.16
C ASN A 63 2.90 -9.24 -8.72
N ILE A 64 1.78 -8.55 -8.91
CA ILE A 64 1.63 -7.17 -8.44
C ILE A 64 1.63 -7.13 -6.91
N GLY A 65 0.98 -8.10 -6.23
CA GLY A 65 1.02 -8.22 -4.77
C GLY A 65 2.44 -8.40 -4.21
N ILE A 66 3.26 -9.25 -4.83
CA ILE A 66 4.68 -9.42 -4.46
C ILE A 66 5.47 -8.13 -4.70
N THR A 67 5.26 -7.48 -5.83
CA THR A 67 5.89 -6.19 -6.14
C THR A 67 5.47 -5.11 -5.14
N LEU A 68 4.20 -5.11 -4.73
CA LEU A 68 3.67 -4.18 -3.75
C LEU A 68 4.36 -4.33 -2.38
N ILE A 69 4.62 -5.55 -1.91
CA ILE A 69 5.40 -5.75 -0.66
C ILE A 69 6.75 -5.05 -0.76
N LEU A 70 7.47 -5.25 -1.86
CA LEU A 70 8.79 -4.63 -2.06
C LEU A 70 8.68 -3.10 -2.05
N LEU A 71 7.71 -2.53 -2.75
CA LEU A 71 7.47 -1.08 -2.76
C LEU A 71 7.15 -0.54 -1.36
N VAL A 72 6.32 -1.24 -0.60
CA VAL A 72 5.94 -0.85 0.77
C VAL A 72 7.16 -0.90 1.70
N VAL A 73 7.99 -1.94 1.62
CA VAL A 73 9.22 -2.05 2.42
C VAL A 73 10.18 -0.89 2.10
N VAL A 74 10.37 -0.57 0.82
CA VAL A 74 11.20 0.57 0.40
C VAL A 74 10.61 1.88 0.92
N MET A 75 9.30 2.06 0.81
CA MET A 75 8.61 3.27 1.28
C MET A 75 8.73 3.45 2.80
N ILE A 76 8.61 2.37 3.58
CA ILE A 76 8.85 2.39 5.03
C ILE A 76 10.29 2.79 5.33
N GLY A 77 11.26 2.23 4.62
CA GLY A 77 12.69 2.55 4.76
C GLY A 77 12.99 4.02 4.47
N VAL A 78 12.45 4.56 3.37
CA VAL A 78 12.59 5.98 3.01
C VAL A 78 11.97 6.87 4.09
N ARG A 79 10.75 6.56 4.55
CA ARG A 79 10.07 7.32 5.59
C ARG A 79 10.83 7.30 6.93
N PHE A 80 11.36 6.14 7.32
CA PHE A 80 12.13 6.00 8.55
C PHE A 80 13.42 6.82 8.53
N ASN A 81 14.14 6.81 7.39
CA ASN A 81 15.34 7.61 7.20
C ASN A 81 15.04 9.11 7.21
N HIS A 82 13.91 9.52 6.62
CA HIS A 82 13.48 10.92 6.64
C HIS A 82 13.12 11.37 8.05
N LYS A 83 12.36 10.57 8.80
CA LYS A 83 11.95 10.88 10.19
C LYS A 83 13.15 11.01 11.14
N ARG A 84 14.22 10.26 10.92
CA ARG A 84 15.47 10.36 11.70
C ARG A 84 16.20 11.69 11.51
N ARG A 85 15.97 12.39 10.41
CA ARG A 85 16.64 13.65 10.07
C ARG A 85 15.84 14.89 10.48
N GLN A 86 14.60 14.72 10.88
CA GLN A 86 13.76 15.85 11.31
C GLN A 86 14.01 16.21 12.76
N THR A 87 14.09 17.52 13.04
CA THR A 87 14.07 18.09 14.40
C THR A 87 12.70 17.86 15.03
N VAL A 88 12.67 17.58 16.33
CA VAL A 88 11.43 17.33 17.07
C VAL A 88 10.62 18.63 17.12
N VAL A 89 9.59 18.71 16.30
CA VAL A 89 8.57 19.77 16.36
C VAL A 89 7.40 19.28 17.21
N ALA A 90 6.76 20.18 17.96
CA ALA A 90 5.56 19.85 18.72
C ALA A 90 4.46 19.33 17.78
N ARG A 91 3.96 18.11 18.01
CA ARG A 91 2.99 17.43 17.17
C ARG A 91 1.57 17.76 17.60
N THR A 92 0.73 18.11 16.66
CA THR A 92 -0.70 18.29 16.86
C THR A 92 -1.42 16.95 16.98
N GLN A 93 -2.69 16.94 17.40
CA GLN A 93 -3.50 15.72 17.40
C GLN A 93 -3.75 15.20 15.97
N LEU A 94 -3.87 16.11 15.01
CA LEU A 94 -4.03 15.73 13.60
C LEU A 94 -2.79 15.02 13.04
N ASP A 95 -1.59 15.46 13.44
CA ASP A 95 -0.34 14.79 13.04
C ASP A 95 -0.28 13.35 13.57
N LYS A 96 -0.76 13.13 14.81
CA LYS A 96 -0.83 11.79 15.41
C LYS A 96 -1.83 10.89 14.68
N LEU A 97 -3.00 11.43 14.30
CA LEU A 97 -3.99 10.70 13.53
C LEU A 97 -3.46 10.32 12.15
N ALA A 98 -2.78 11.24 11.47
CA ALA A 98 -2.13 10.97 10.18
C ALA A 98 -1.04 9.91 10.30
N GLU A 99 -0.24 9.92 11.39
CA GLU A 99 0.76 8.87 11.64
C GLU A 99 0.10 7.50 11.88
N LEU A 100 -0.99 7.47 12.62
CA LEU A 100 -1.75 6.24 12.89
C LEU A 100 -2.36 5.67 11.59
N ASP A 101 -2.98 6.51 10.77
CA ASP A 101 -3.56 6.15 9.48
C ASP A 101 -2.50 5.51 8.57
N HIS A 102 -1.34 6.12 8.43
CA HIS A 102 -0.25 5.54 7.65
C HIS A 102 0.26 4.23 8.25
N LEU A 103 0.39 4.13 9.57
CA LEU A 103 0.82 2.89 10.23
C LEU A 103 -0.17 1.76 9.95
N LEU A 104 -1.47 2.03 10.13
CA LEU A 104 -2.53 1.06 9.84
C LEU A 104 -2.51 0.62 8.38
N THR A 105 -2.35 1.58 7.45
CA THR A 105 -2.23 1.29 6.02
C THR A 105 -1.05 0.35 5.74
N TYR A 106 0.13 0.59 6.29
CA TYR A 106 1.29 -0.29 6.09
C TYR A 106 1.08 -1.69 6.68
N VAL A 107 0.56 -1.77 7.90
CA VAL A 107 0.29 -3.05 8.57
C VAL A 107 -0.73 -3.86 7.77
N LEU A 108 -1.81 -3.23 7.32
CA LEU A 108 -2.86 -3.89 6.54
C LEU A 108 -2.37 -4.29 5.13
N LEU A 109 -1.56 -3.47 4.47
CA LEU A 109 -0.95 -3.83 3.18
C LEU A 109 -0.08 -5.07 3.31
N ILE A 110 0.80 -5.11 4.32
CA ILE A 110 1.66 -6.27 4.57
C ILE A 110 0.81 -7.50 4.92
N ALA A 111 -0.15 -7.36 5.82
CA ALA A 111 -1.03 -8.46 6.23
C ALA A 111 -1.84 -9.01 5.04
N CYS A 112 -2.38 -8.14 4.20
CA CYS A 112 -3.11 -8.49 2.98
C CYS A 112 -2.21 -9.28 2.01
N CYS A 113 -1.03 -8.77 1.70
CA CYS A 113 -0.11 -9.44 0.79
C CYS A 113 0.39 -10.79 1.34
N VAL A 114 0.73 -10.85 2.64
CA VAL A 114 1.19 -12.08 3.28
C VAL A 114 0.08 -13.13 3.32
N SER A 115 -1.14 -12.75 3.72
CA SER A 115 -2.27 -13.70 3.75
C SER A 115 -2.63 -14.22 2.37
N GLY A 116 -2.60 -13.36 1.34
CA GLY A 116 -2.81 -13.77 -0.04
C GLY A 116 -1.73 -14.72 -0.56
N TYR A 117 -0.46 -14.47 -0.20
CA TYR A 117 0.64 -15.38 -0.52
C TYR A 117 0.50 -16.73 0.18
N LEU A 118 0.15 -16.75 1.48
CA LEU A 118 -0.07 -17.98 2.22
C LEU A 118 -1.25 -18.78 1.65
N SER A 119 -2.37 -18.11 1.36
CA SER A 119 -3.51 -18.76 0.70
C SER A 119 -3.08 -19.42 -0.62
N SER A 120 -2.36 -18.67 -1.46
CA SER A 120 -1.86 -19.22 -2.72
C SER A 120 -0.90 -20.38 -2.54
N SER A 121 -0.04 -20.36 -1.51
CA SER A 121 0.91 -21.44 -1.24
C SER A 121 0.23 -22.74 -0.84
N TYR A 122 -0.90 -22.67 -0.13
CA TYR A 122 -1.68 -23.86 0.25
C TYR A 122 -2.69 -24.31 -0.81
N SER A 123 -2.86 -23.56 -1.89
CA SER A 123 -3.79 -23.93 -2.97
C SER A 123 -3.21 -24.96 -3.96
N GLY A 124 -1.96 -25.38 -3.79
CA GLY A 124 -1.28 -26.27 -4.74
C GLY A 124 -0.82 -25.58 -6.03
N TRP A 125 -1.17 -24.30 -6.25
CA TRP A 125 -0.86 -23.57 -7.47
C TRP A 125 0.50 -22.90 -7.39
N THR A 126 1.34 -23.15 -8.39
CA THR A 126 2.64 -22.49 -8.52
C THR A 126 2.46 -20.98 -8.76
N THR A 127 3.38 -20.21 -8.21
CA THR A 127 3.47 -18.77 -8.46
C THR A 127 4.74 -18.50 -9.25
N THR A 128 4.59 -18.07 -10.49
CA THR A 128 5.72 -17.66 -11.34
C THR A 128 5.87 -16.15 -11.24
N VAL A 129 6.96 -15.68 -10.67
CA VAL A 129 7.23 -14.25 -10.49
C VAL A 129 7.59 -13.64 -11.84
N TRP A 130 6.71 -12.79 -12.35
CA TRP A 130 6.82 -12.10 -13.65
C TRP A 130 7.19 -13.02 -14.81
N TRP A 131 6.77 -14.30 -14.76
CA TRP A 131 7.09 -15.34 -15.76
C TRP A 131 8.58 -15.58 -15.96
N LEU A 132 9.40 -15.17 -14.98
CA LEU A 132 10.87 -15.29 -15.02
C LEU A 132 11.38 -16.33 -14.04
N ILE A 133 10.77 -16.43 -12.85
CA ILE A 133 11.25 -17.27 -11.76
C ILE A 133 10.06 -17.99 -11.14
N ASP A 134 10.13 -19.31 -11.11
CA ASP A 134 9.16 -20.10 -10.36
C ASP A 134 9.46 -19.99 -8.87
N PHE A 135 8.49 -19.47 -8.14
CA PHE A 135 8.61 -19.39 -6.68
C PHE A 135 8.41 -20.80 -6.10
N PRO A 136 9.35 -21.30 -5.29
CA PRO A 136 9.29 -22.66 -4.81
C PRO A 136 8.02 -22.88 -3.98
N ASN A 137 7.31 -23.96 -4.27
CA ASN A 137 6.17 -24.39 -3.49
C ASN A 137 6.71 -25.04 -2.20
N TRP A 138 6.72 -24.26 -1.12
CA TRP A 138 7.23 -24.71 0.18
C TRP A 138 6.15 -25.36 1.05
N ALA A 139 4.87 -25.18 0.69
CA ALA A 139 3.73 -25.72 1.41
C ALA A 139 3.10 -26.89 0.63
N GLU A 140 2.68 -27.91 1.35
CA GLU A 140 1.83 -28.97 0.79
C GLU A 140 0.40 -28.44 0.62
N GLU A 141 -0.30 -28.90 -0.42
CA GLU A 141 -1.69 -28.54 -0.69
C GLU A 141 -2.58 -28.87 0.50
N ASN A 142 -3.35 -27.87 0.96
CA ASN A 142 -4.23 -28.00 2.10
C ASN A 142 -5.42 -27.05 1.97
N ASP A 143 -6.57 -27.58 1.61
CA ASP A 143 -7.80 -26.81 1.42
C ASP A 143 -8.23 -26.02 2.66
N GLY A 144 -8.08 -26.60 3.85
CA GLY A 144 -8.45 -25.94 5.11
C GLY A 144 -7.61 -24.70 5.38
N LEU A 145 -6.30 -24.79 5.18
CA LEU A 145 -5.40 -23.64 5.34
C LEU A 145 -5.56 -22.64 4.19
N ASN A 146 -5.79 -23.11 2.97
CA ASN A 146 -6.09 -22.23 1.86
C ASN A 146 -7.32 -21.37 2.14
N ILE A 147 -8.44 -21.98 2.57
CA ILE A 147 -9.67 -21.25 2.91
C ILE A 147 -9.42 -20.29 4.07
N PHE A 148 -8.76 -20.75 5.14
CA PHE A 148 -8.47 -19.92 6.31
C PHE A 148 -7.69 -18.65 5.95
N TYR A 149 -6.61 -18.77 5.15
CA TYR A 149 -5.83 -17.61 4.73
C TYR A 149 -6.54 -16.77 3.66
N SER A 150 -7.42 -17.36 2.85
CA SER A 150 -8.29 -16.61 1.93
C SER A 150 -9.27 -15.72 2.70
N ASP A 151 -9.85 -16.22 3.79
CA ASP A 151 -10.74 -15.43 4.64
C ASP A 151 -10.00 -14.28 5.33
N ILE A 152 -8.80 -14.54 5.86
CA ILE A 152 -7.95 -13.48 6.42
C ILE A 152 -7.62 -12.44 5.36
N HIS A 153 -7.27 -12.87 4.14
CA HIS A 153 -7.00 -11.96 3.03
C HIS A 153 -8.23 -11.10 2.71
N LEU A 154 -9.39 -11.69 2.61
CA LEU A 154 -10.64 -10.99 2.33
C LEU A 154 -10.94 -9.92 3.40
N TRP A 155 -10.87 -10.28 4.69
CA TRP A 155 -11.16 -9.34 5.77
C TRP A 155 -10.11 -8.24 5.90
N THR A 156 -8.84 -8.55 5.68
CA THR A 156 -7.78 -7.53 5.62
C THR A 156 -7.95 -6.60 4.43
N CYS A 157 -8.40 -7.08 3.28
CA CYS A 157 -8.73 -6.22 2.14
C CYS A 157 -9.87 -5.25 2.45
N TRP A 158 -10.96 -5.70 3.12
CA TRP A 158 -12.04 -4.81 3.53
C TRP A 158 -11.59 -3.77 4.55
N ALA A 159 -10.80 -4.17 5.54
CA ALA A 159 -10.22 -3.25 6.52
C ALA A 159 -9.29 -2.22 5.84
N LEU A 160 -8.45 -2.66 4.90
CA LEU A 160 -7.59 -1.80 4.11
C LEU A 160 -8.39 -0.79 3.29
N LEU A 161 -9.46 -1.25 2.63
CA LEU A 161 -10.33 -0.37 1.84
C LEU A 161 -10.97 0.72 2.71
N ALA A 162 -11.42 0.36 3.92
CA ALA A 162 -11.98 1.32 4.87
C ALA A 162 -10.94 2.37 5.31
N VAL A 163 -9.70 1.94 5.63
CA VAL A 163 -8.61 2.86 6.00
C VAL A 163 -8.23 3.76 4.82
N ILE A 164 -8.15 3.23 3.60
CA ILE A 164 -7.89 4.03 2.39
C ILE A 164 -9.00 5.07 2.16
N ALA A 165 -10.26 4.71 2.38
CA ALA A 165 -11.36 5.66 2.25
C ALA A 165 -11.24 6.81 3.26
N ILE A 166 -10.85 6.52 4.51
CA ILE A 166 -10.56 7.52 5.54
C ILE A 166 -9.37 8.39 5.14
N HIS A 167 -8.29 7.77 4.64
CA HIS A 167 -7.10 8.46 4.14
C HIS A 167 -7.44 9.48 3.04
N ILE A 168 -8.22 9.05 2.05
CA ILE A 168 -8.66 9.92 0.95
C ILE A 168 -9.58 11.04 1.47
N ALA A 169 -10.52 10.72 2.37
CA ALA A 169 -11.39 11.71 2.96
C ALA A 169 -10.63 12.78 3.75
N ALA A 170 -9.63 12.36 4.54
CA ALA A 170 -8.75 13.28 5.27
C ALA A 170 -7.94 14.16 4.31
N ALA A 171 -7.39 13.58 3.24
CA ALA A 171 -6.66 14.32 2.22
C ALA A 171 -7.56 15.37 1.54
N LEU A 172 -8.79 15.00 1.17
CA LEU A 172 -9.77 15.95 0.59
C LEU A 172 -10.15 17.05 1.59
N PHE A 173 -10.36 16.71 2.87
CA PHE A 173 -10.64 17.70 3.91
C PHE A 173 -9.52 18.74 4.00
N HIS A 174 -8.25 18.32 4.00
CA HIS A 174 -7.11 19.25 3.98
C HIS A 174 -7.06 20.08 2.70
N ALA A 175 -7.42 19.51 1.54
CA ALA A 175 -7.47 20.25 0.29
C ALA A 175 -8.50 21.40 0.32
N PHE A 176 -9.68 21.15 0.88
CA PHE A 176 -10.76 22.15 0.95
C PHE A 176 -10.49 23.22 2.01
N ASN A 177 -9.63 22.97 2.99
CA ASN A 177 -9.24 23.95 4.01
C ASN A 177 -7.95 24.73 3.66
N ASP A 178 -7.55 24.75 2.38
CA ASP A 178 -6.36 25.43 1.86
C ASP A 178 -5.02 25.01 2.52
N ASP A 179 -4.97 23.80 3.08
CA ASP A 179 -3.73 23.24 3.58
C ASP A 179 -2.83 22.80 2.41
N ASP A 180 -1.55 23.17 2.45
CA ASP A 180 -0.59 22.83 1.40
C ASP A 180 -0.21 21.33 1.34
N VAL A 181 -0.83 20.47 2.14
CA VAL A 181 -0.53 19.04 2.24
C VAL A 181 -0.69 18.34 0.89
N ILE A 182 -1.79 18.58 0.19
CA ILE A 182 -2.04 17.98 -1.13
C ILE A 182 -1.09 18.55 -2.18
N LYS A 183 -0.84 19.86 -2.16
CA LYS A 183 0.09 20.48 -3.11
C LYS A 183 1.48 19.87 -3.03
N LYS A 184 1.91 19.45 -1.82
CA LYS A 184 3.21 18.76 -1.61
C LYS A 184 3.25 17.37 -2.26
N MET A 185 2.13 16.67 -2.41
CA MET A 185 2.05 15.35 -3.04
C MET A 185 1.97 15.37 -4.57
N PHE A 186 1.74 16.54 -5.17
CA PHE A 186 1.68 16.71 -6.63
C PHE A 186 2.83 17.54 -7.21
N ARG A 187 3.68 18.15 -6.39
CA ARG A 187 4.88 18.89 -6.83
C ARG A 187 6.09 17.95 -6.85
N LEU A 188 6.39 17.40 -8.01
CA LEU A 188 7.65 16.71 -8.30
C LEU A 188 8.84 17.68 -8.35
#